data_6548c71cf3a22bb18358d7350db9f678
#
_entry.id   6548c71cf3a22bb18358d7350db9f678
#
_cell.length_a   1.000
_cell.length_b   1.000
_cell.length_c   1.000
_cell.angle_alpha   90.00
_cell.angle_beta   90.00
_cell.angle_gamma   90.00
#
_symmetry.space_group_name_H-M   'P 1'
#
loop_
_entity.id
_entity.type
_entity.pdbx_description
1 polymer ?
#
loop_
_entity_poly.entity_id
_entity_poly.type
_entity_poly.pdbx_seq_one_letter_code
_entity_poly.pdbx_strand_id
1 'polypeptide(L)'
;MASLKAKLGILAAGLMLSGCMQGATYEAANTNNFKPRDKELLSKVSYVKTPVPEAFRRAIVDYHRREAPGSIVVDSDNHYLYFVQPGGKAIRYGITVGEEAMAWSGIAKVGSKTEWPPWHPTPSEISRLGVPKFVAPGPDNPMGSRALYLYSGGKDTLFRIHGTNQPEYIGASISSGCIRMTNEDVIDLYDRVGLGTVVVVLDPKHGDSPFNSKMALQGGGNNSF
;
A
#
# COMPACT_ATOMS: atom_id res chain seq x y z
N MET A 1 2.46 49.97 66.19
CA MET A 1 1.91 50.14 64.86
C MET A 1 2.72 49.28 63.88
N ALA A 2 2.28 48.07 63.57
CA ALA A 2 2.97 47.14 62.68
C ALA A 2 2.16 46.96 61.43
N SER A 3 2.74 47.35 60.28
CA SER A 3 2.13 47.26 58.96
C SER A 3 2.33 45.85 58.38
N LEU A 4 1.24 45.13 58.17
CA LEU A 4 1.23 43.83 57.54
C LEU A 4 1.11 43.98 56.04
N LYS A 5 2.22 43.74 55.28
CA LYS A 5 2.22 43.72 53.83
C LYS A 5 1.82 42.31 53.34
N ALA A 6 0.64 42.19 52.79
CA ALA A 6 0.15 40.99 52.12
C ALA A 6 0.91 40.82 50.78
N LYS A 7 1.59 39.71 50.59
CA LYS A 7 2.18 39.26 49.30
C LYS A 7 1.13 38.43 48.55
N LEU A 8 0.64 39.02 47.45
CA LEU A 8 -0.24 38.32 46.52
C LEU A 8 0.61 37.42 45.62
N GLY A 9 0.54 36.12 45.83
CA GLY A 9 1.21 35.12 44.98
C GLY A 9 0.33 34.83 43.75
N ILE A 10 0.83 35.17 42.59
CA ILE A 10 0.22 34.80 41.31
C ILE A 10 0.60 33.33 41.01
N LEU A 11 -0.37 32.45 41.12
CA LEU A 11 -0.22 31.07 40.70
C LEU A 11 -0.42 30.98 39.18
N ALA A 12 0.66 30.93 38.42
CA ALA A 12 0.60 30.68 36.98
C ALA A 12 0.30 29.20 36.75
N ALA A 13 -0.95 28.89 36.43
CA ALA A 13 -1.33 27.54 35.97
C ALA A 13 -0.81 27.36 34.55
N GLY A 14 0.32 26.69 34.41
CA GLY A 14 0.85 26.26 33.11
C GLY A 14 -0.06 25.16 32.55
N LEU A 15 -0.87 25.48 31.54
CA LEU A 15 -1.51 24.47 30.70
C LEU A 15 -0.41 23.71 29.94
N MET A 16 -0.07 22.51 30.39
CA MET A 16 0.67 21.54 29.61
C MET A 16 -0.26 21.04 28.50
N LEU A 17 -0.17 21.64 27.32
CA LEU A 17 -0.69 21.05 26.09
C LEU A 17 0.16 19.82 25.77
N SER A 18 -0.23 18.66 26.31
CA SER A 18 0.23 17.36 25.83
C SER A 18 -0.32 17.18 24.42
N GLY A 19 0.39 17.70 23.43
CA GLY A 19 0.20 17.32 22.05
C GLY A 19 0.50 15.81 21.96
N CYS A 20 -0.55 14.98 21.87
CA CYS A 20 -0.40 13.60 21.45
C CYS A 20 0.21 13.63 20.04
N MET A 21 1.52 13.51 19.95
CA MET A 21 2.16 13.05 18.71
C MET A 21 1.67 11.61 18.53
N GLN A 22 0.59 11.46 17.76
CA GLN A 22 0.13 10.15 17.33
C GLN A 22 1.14 9.63 16.33
N GLY A 23 2.20 8.98 16.83
CA GLY A 23 3.22 8.35 16.04
C GLY A 23 2.66 7.10 15.35
N ALA A 24 3.10 6.86 14.12
CA ALA A 24 2.83 5.61 13.43
C ALA A 24 3.33 4.44 14.28
N THR A 25 2.47 3.44 14.51
CA THR A 25 2.87 2.22 15.19
C THR A 25 3.41 1.25 14.14
N TYR A 26 4.72 1.03 14.13
CA TYR A 26 5.35 0.09 13.20
C TYR A 26 4.94 -1.35 13.51
N GLU A 27 4.54 -2.08 12.47
CA GLU A 27 4.23 -3.50 12.51
C GLU A 27 5.24 -4.29 11.68
N ALA A 28 6.09 -5.06 12.33
CA ALA A 28 6.92 -6.03 11.61
C ALA A 28 6.03 -7.12 10.99
N ALA A 29 6.44 -7.64 9.83
CA ALA A 29 5.78 -8.79 9.24
C ALA A 29 5.86 -9.98 10.21
N ASN A 30 4.71 -10.48 10.67
CA ASN A 30 4.68 -11.68 11.50
C ASN A 30 4.85 -12.93 10.62
N THR A 31 6.09 -13.25 10.29
CA THR A 31 6.42 -14.40 9.44
C THR A 31 6.09 -15.75 10.09
N ASN A 32 5.80 -15.78 11.40
CA ASN A 32 5.39 -17.01 12.09
C ASN A 32 4.07 -17.54 11.55
N ASN A 33 3.17 -16.65 11.09
CA ASN A 33 1.87 -17.01 10.53
C ASN A 33 1.92 -17.38 9.03
N PHE A 34 3.08 -17.28 8.39
CA PHE A 34 3.20 -17.64 6.98
C PHE A 34 3.01 -19.15 6.77
N LYS A 35 2.38 -19.49 5.66
CA LYS A 35 2.23 -20.90 5.25
C LYS A 35 3.60 -21.57 5.11
N PRO A 36 3.73 -22.87 5.36
CA PRO A 36 5.00 -23.58 5.21
C PRO A 36 5.67 -23.36 3.84
N ARG A 37 4.87 -23.35 2.76
CA ARG A 37 5.36 -23.06 1.40
C ARG A 37 5.94 -21.65 1.28
N ASP A 38 5.32 -20.65 1.90
CA ASP A 38 5.83 -19.27 1.86
C ASP A 38 7.17 -19.18 2.58
N LYS A 39 7.28 -19.77 3.77
CA LYS A 39 8.54 -19.83 4.52
C LYS A 39 9.64 -20.49 3.72
N GLU A 40 9.33 -21.63 3.09
CA GLU A 40 10.28 -22.36 2.27
C GLU A 40 10.77 -21.53 1.08
N LEU A 41 9.85 -20.95 0.28
CA LEU A 41 10.20 -20.20 -0.92
C LEU A 41 10.93 -18.90 -0.57
N LEU A 42 10.49 -18.15 0.47
CA LEU A 42 11.15 -16.94 0.92
C LEU A 42 12.54 -17.18 1.55
N SER A 43 12.82 -18.40 2.00
CA SER A 43 14.17 -18.77 2.44
C SER A 43 15.16 -18.99 1.29
N LYS A 44 14.65 -19.25 0.08
CA LYS A 44 15.42 -19.59 -1.13
C LYS A 44 15.60 -18.43 -2.10
N VAL A 45 15.16 -17.21 -1.74
CA VAL A 45 15.32 -16.03 -2.61
C VAL A 45 16.80 -15.77 -2.90
N SER A 46 17.12 -15.44 -4.15
CA SER A 46 18.49 -15.09 -4.56
C SER A 46 18.78 -13.59 -4.42
N TYR A 47 17.74 -12.75 -4.37
CA TYR A 47 17.90 -11.31 -4.21
C TYR A 47 18.35 -10.93 -2.79
N VAL A 48 19.07 -9.81 -2.69
CA VAL A 48 19.51 -9.27 -1.40
C VAL A 48 18.28 -8.76 -0.64
N LYS A 49 18.07 -9.26 0.58
CA LYS A 49 17.01 -8.77 1.47
C LYS A 49 17.40 -7.39 1.99
N THR A 50 17.12 -6.37 1.18
CA THR A 50 17.36 -4.98 1.57
C THR A 50 16.32 -4.53 2.59
N PRO A 51 16.74 -3.95 3.73
CA PRO A 51 15.80 -3.37 4.68
C PRO A 51 14.95 -2.28 4.01
N VAL A 52 13.64 -2.37 4.16
CA VAL A 52 12.74 -1.30 3.72
C VAL A 52 13.07 -0.01 4.48
N PRO A 53 13.24 1.14 3.79
CA PRO A 53 13.46 2.41 4.45
C PRO A 53 12.37 2.68 5.51
N GLU A 54 12.74 3.28 6.63
CA GLU A 54 11.85 3.44 7.79
C GLU A 54 10.51 4.08 7.44
N ALA A 55 10.52 5.10 6.59
CA ALA A 55 9.32 5.79 6.13
C ALA A 55 8.31 4.85 5.43
N PHE A 56 8.80 3.80 4.76
CA PHE A 56 7.99 2.86 3.97
C PHE A 56 7.71 1.54 4.68
N ARG A 57 8.15 1.38 5.93
CA ARG A 57 7.80 0.20 6.72
C ARG A 57 6.31 0.16 6.99
N ARG A 58 5.76 -1.05 7.04
CA ARG A 58 4.37 -1.27 7.41
C ARG A 58 4.08 -0.68 8.79
N ALA A 59 3.00 0.10 8.89
CA ALA A 59 2.59 0.74 10.12
C ALA A 59 1.07 0.90 10.20
N ILE A 60 0.52 0.88 11.41
CA ILE A 60 -0.84 1.34 11.67
C ILE A 60 -0.79 2.86 11.82
N VAL A 61 -1.61 3.54 11.05
CA VAL A 61 -1.68 5.00 11.01
C VAL A 61 -3.11 5.49 11.19
N ASP A 62 -3.26 6.75 11.60
CA ASP A 62 -4.55 7.43 11.53
C ASP A 62 -4.95 7.64 10.08
N TYR A 63 -6.25 7.42 9.81
CA TYR A 63 -6.78 7.51 8.46
C TYR A 63 -8.02 8.41 8.46
N HIS A 64 -7.87 9.61 7.90
CA HIS A 64 -8.89 10.66 7.94
C HIS A 64 -9.68 10.82 6.65
N ARG A 65 -9.50 9.88 5.70
CA ARG A 65 -10.23 9.87 4.45
C ARG A 65 -11.55 9.10 4.62
N ARG A 66 -12.36 9.07 3.56
CA ARG A 66 -13.77 8.59 3.61
C ARG A 66 -13.97 7.18 3.06
N GLU A 67 -12.92 6.53 2.58
CA GLU A 67 -13.03 5.17 2.05
C GLU A 67 -13.46 4.20 3.16
N ALA A 68 -14.36 3.28 2.80
CA ALA A 68 -14.94 2.35 3.78
C ALA A 68 -13.90 1.36 4.33
N PRO A 69 -14.02 0.95 5.58
CA PRO A 69 -13.22 -0.15 6.13
C PRO A 69 -13.27 -1.39 5.22
N GLY A 70 -12.12 -2.03 5.03
CA GLY A 70 -11.93 -3.16 4.12
C GLY A 70 -11.54 -2.76 2.69
N SER A 71 -11.53 -1.46 2.36
CA SER A 71 -11.03 -0.97 1.08
C SER A 71 -9.51 -0.87 1.05
N ILE A 72 -8.94 -0.97 -0.15
CA ILE A 72 -7.56 -0.62 -0.44
C ILE A 72 -7.54 0.78 -1.06
N VAL A 73 -6.59 1.62 -0.64
CA VAL A 73 -6.34 2.92 -1.26
C VAL A 73 -4.88 3.00 -1.67
N VAL A 74 -4.63 3.32 -2.93
CA VAL A 74 -3.27 3.47 -3.50
C VAL A 74 -2.99 4.95 -3.68
N ASP A 75 -1.95 5.43 -3.02
CA ASP A 75 -1.39 6.77 -3.15
C ASP A 75 -0.06 6.66 -3.89
N SER A 76 -0.13 6.80 -5.20
CA SER A 76 1.02 6.63 -6.09
C SER A 76 2.06 7.74 -5.88
N ASP A 77 1.65 8.96 -5.57
CA ASP A 77 2.55 10.10 -5.38
C ASP A 77 3.43 9.94 -4.15
N ASN A 78 2.84 9.42 -3.06
CA ASN A 78 3.55 9.22 -1.80
C ASN A 78 4.14 7.81 -1.64
N HIS A 79 3.95 6.91 -2.61
CA HIS A 79 4.40 5.52 -2.59
C HIS A 79 3.85 4.73 -1.41
N TYR A 80 2.55 4.91 -1.11
CA TYR A 80 1.85 4.18 -0.07
C TYR A 80 0.62 3.45 -0.58
N LEU A 81 0.35 2.31 0.02
CA LEU A 81 -0.91 1.62 -0.05
C LEU A 81 -1.51 1.54 1.34
N TYR A 82 -2.80 1.84 1.45
CA TYR A 82 -3.53 1.78 2.71
C TYR A 82 -4.59 0.68 2.65
N PHE A 83 -4.61 -0.20 3.64
CA PHE A 83 -5.75 -1.06 3.91
C PHE A 83 -6.57 -0.42 5.02
N VAL A 84 -7.74 0.09 4.66
CA VAL A 84 -8.60 0.87 5.57
C VAL A 84 -9.20 -0.03 6.63
N GLN A 85 -9.09 0.37 7.88
CA GLN A 85 -9.62 -0.34 9.05
C GLN A 85 -10.73 0.46 9.73
N PRO A 86 -11.57 -0.20 10.58
CA PRO A 86 -12.50 0.50 11.45
C PRO A 86 -11.79 1.48 12.39
N GLY A 87 -12.54 2.45 12.93
CA GLY A 87 -12.04 3.37 13.95
C GLY A 87 -11.08 4.44 13.42
N GLY A 88 -11.17 4.81 12.13
CA GLY A 88 -10.34 5.87 11.56
C GLY A 88 -8.85 5.49 11.50
N LYS A 89 -8.55 4.23 11.29
CA LYS A 89 -7.20 3.68 11.15
C LYS A 89 -7.00 3.04 9.77
N ALA A 90 -5.75 2.89 9.37
CA ALA A 90 -5.37 2.05 8.24
C ALA A 90 -4.04 1.36 8.50
N ILE A 91 -3.82 0.21 7.87
CA ILE A 91 -2.49 -0.35 7.73
C ILE A 91 -1.89 0.30 6.48
N ARG A 92 -0.77 0.97 6.66
CA ARG A 92 -0.01 1.61 5.59
C ARG A 92 1.16 0.71 5.20
N TYR A 93 1.30 0.45 3.93
CA TYR A 93 2.40 -0.29 3.32
C TYR A 93 3.19 0.62 2.39
N GLY A 94 4.50 0.48 2.36
CA GLY A 94 5.32 1.09 1.32
C GLY A 94 5.20 0.32 0.01
N ILE A 95 5.15 1.03 -1.10
CA ILE A 95 5.03 0.43 -2.43
C ILE A 95 6.06 1.01 -3.40
N THR A 96 6.32 0.26 -4.47
CA THR A 96 6.93 0.76 -5.69
C THR A 96 5.81 0.93 -6.72
N VAL A 97 5.84 2.01 -7.47
CA VAL A 97 4.83 2.30 -8.49
C VAL A 97 5.50 2.38 -9.86
N GLY A 98 4.95 1.65 -10.85
CA GLY A 98 5.39 1.78 -12.24
C GLY A 98 4.83 3.05 -12.88
N GLU A 99 5.52 3.63 -13.86
CA GLU A 99 5.10 4.84 -14.57
C GLU A 99 3.68 4.71 -15.18
N GLU A 100 3.37 3.54 -15.72
CA GLU A 100 2.03 3.25 -16.27
C GLU A 100 0.96 3.25 -15.18
N ALA A 101 1.26 2.72 -13.99
CA ALA A 101 0.35 2.74 -12.85
C ALA A 101 0.22 4.15 -12.24
N MET A 102 1.24 5.00 -12.38
CA MET A 102 1.16 6.41 -12.01
C MET A 102 0.20 7.22 -12.90
N ALA A 103 0.00 6.76 -14.14
CA ALA A 103 -0.90 7.43 -15.08
C ALA A 103 -2.37 7.04 -14.90
N TRP A 104 -2.66 5.99 -14.11
CA TRP A 104 -4.01 5.51 -13.90
C TRP A 104 -4.55 5.88 -12.52
N SER A 105 -5.77 6.38 -12.50
CA SER A 105 -6.54 6.64 -11.29
C SER A 105 -7.98 6.15 -11.44
N GLY A 106 -8.66 5.89 -10.35
CA GLY A 106 -10.05 5.48 -10.37
C GLY A 106 -10.39 4.37 -9.37
N ILE A 107 -11.52 3.71 -9.63
CA ILE A 107 -12.03 2.65 -8.77
C ILE A 107 -11.99 1.31 -9.51
N ALA A 108 -11.38 0.34 -8.87
CA ALA A 108 -11.36 -1.05 -9.28
C ALA A 108 -11.82 -1.98 -8.16
N LYS A 109 -11.89 -3.26 -8.46
CA LYS A 109 -12.14 -4.32 -7.48
C LYS A 109 -11.12 -5.43 -7.66
N VAL A 110 -10.76 -6.10 -6.57
CA VAL A 110 -10.01 -7.35 -6.65
C VAL A 110 -10.90 -8.39 -7.31
N GLY A 111 -10.63 -8.73 -8.56
CA GLY A 111 -11.40 -9.69 -9.33
C GLY A 111 -10.80 -11.10 -9.30
N SER A 112 -9.49 -11.22 -9.10
CA SER A 112 -8.78 -12.48 -8.97
C SER A 112 -7.59 -12.36 -8.03
N LYS A 113 -7.19 -13.48 -7.42
CA LYS A 113 -6.09 -13.58 -6.46
C LYS A 113 -5.26 -14.83 -6.78
N THR A 114 -3.94 -14.71 -6.77
CA THR A 114 -3.05 -15.85 -7.04
C THR A 114 -1.88 -15.86 -6.06
N GLU A 115 -1.59 -17.04 -5.51
CA GLU A 115 -0.37 -17.29 -4.73
C GLU A 115 0.75 -17.77 -5.67
N TRP A 116 1.93 -17.17 -5.52
CA TRP A 116 3.10 -17.50 -6.33
C TRP A 116 2.76 -17.56 -7.82
N PRO A 117 2.30 -16.42 -8.41
CA PRO A 117 1.88 -16.40 -9.81
C PRO A 117 3.05 -16.63 -10.76
N PRO A 118 2.84 -17.24 -11.93
CA PRO A 118 3.81 -17.14 -13.02
C PRO A 118 3.83 -15.71 -13.56
N TRP A 119 4.91 -15.35 -14.21
CA TRP A 119 5.01 -14.08 -14.92
C TRP A 119 5.02 -14.29 -16.43
N HIS A 120 4.13 -13.59 -17.10
CA HIS A 120 4.03 -13.49 -18.56
C HIS A 120 4.30 -12.05 -18.96
N PRO A 121 5.54 -11.65 -19.23
CA PRO A 121 5.85 -10.29 -19.62
C PRO A 121 5.19 -9.93 -20.95
N THR A 122 4.82 -8.67 -21.08
CA THR A 122 4.29 -8.12 -22.34
C THR A 122 5.38 -8.12 -23.42
N PRO A 123 5.02 -8.06 -24.71
CA PRO A 123 6.01 -7.92 -25.80
C PRO A 123 6.94 -6.72 -25.61
N SER A 124 6.42 -5.61 -25.08
CA SER A 124 7.19 -4.41 -24.74
C SER A 124 8.23 -4.69 -23.65
N GLU A 125 7.83 -5.36 -22.57
CA GLU A 125 8.75 -5.73 -21.49
C GLU A 125 9.83 -6.70 -21.97
N ILE A 126 9.48 -7.69 -22.80
CA ILE A 126 10.45 -8.63 -23.41
C ILE A 126 11.48 -7.85 -24.21
N SER A 127 11.04 -6.94 -25.08
CA SER A 127 11.93 -6.14 -25.93
C SER A 127 12.84 -5.21 -25.14
N ARG A 128 12.29 -4.58 -24.09
CA ARG A 128 13.01 -3.57 -23.30
C ARG A 128 13.95 -4.19 -22.27
N LEU A 129 13.54 -5.28 -21.63
CA LEU A 129 14.24 -5.88 -20.48
C LEU A 129 15.07 -7.11 -20.86
N GLY A 130 14.93 -7.64 -22.09
CA GLY A 130 15.61 -8.86 -22.51
C GLY A 130 15.23 -10.11 -21.70
N VAL A 131 14.01 -10.13 -21.15
CA VAL A 131 13.53 -11.22 -20.28
C VAL A 131 12.87 -12.35 -21.08
N PRO A 132 12.81 -13.57 -20.54
CA PRO A 132 12.12 -14.68 -21.19
C PRO A 132 10.63 -14.44 -21.28
N LYS A 133 9.95 -15.04 -22.27
CA LYS A 133 8.48 -14.93 -22.46
C LYS A 133 7.65 -15.53 -21.32
N PHE A 134 8.26 -16.27 -20.43
CA PHE A 134 7.63 -16.93 -19.30
C PHE A 134 8.63 -17.12 -18.18
N VAL A 135 8.23 -16.76 -16.96
CA VAL A 135 8.95 -17.08 -15.72
C VAL A 135 8.04 -17.90 -14.82
N ALA A 136 8.49 -19.10 -14.47
CA ALA A 136 7.72 -20.00 -13.60
C ALA A 136 7.53 -19.40 -12.19
N PRO A 137 6.49 -19.84 -11.45
CA PRO A 137 6.34 -19.49 -10.04
C PRO A 137 7.60 -19.84 -9.24
N GLY A 138 8.03 -18.91 -8.38
CA GLY A 138 9.22 -19.16 -7.57
C GLY A 138 9.72 -17.92 -6.84
N PRO A 139 10.76 -18.09 -6.01
CA PRO A 139 11.27 -17.02 -5.15
C PRO A 139 11.84 -15.83 -5.92
N ASP A 140 12.37 -16.06 -7.12
CA ASP A 140 13.02 -15.04 -7.94
C ASP A 140 12.10 -14.48 -9.05
N ASN A 141 10.83 -14.92 -9.07
CA ASN A 141 9.85 -14.40 -10.02
C ASN A 141 9.51 -12.93 -9.70
N PRO A 142 9.54 -12.01 -10.69
CA PRO A 142 9.22 -10.59 -10.48
C PRO A 142 7.84 -10.30 -9.91
N MET A 143 6.87 -11.21 -10.08
CA MET A 143 5.53 -11.10 -9.49
C MET A 143 5.50 -11.40 -7.98
N GLY A 144 6.57 -11.96 -7.44
CA GLY A 144 6.69 -12.30 -6.03
C GLY A 144 5.70 -13.34 -5.55
N SER A 145 5.39 -13.28 -4.25
CA SER A 145 4.63 -14.32 -3.54
C SER A 145 3.13 -14.28 -3.77
N ARG A 146 2.56 -13.14 -4.12
CA ARG A 146 1.10 -12.92 -4.31
C ARG A 146 0.83 -11.92 -5.43
N ALA A 147 -0.33 -12.07 -6.08
CA ALA A 147 -0.88 -11.07 -6.97
C ALA A 147 -2.39 -10.90 -6.74
N LEU A 148 -2.83 -9.64 -6.70
CA LEU A 148 -4.21 -9.19 -6.71
C LEU A 148 -4.47 -8.55 -8.07
N TYR A 149 -5.37 -9.11 -8.85
CA TYR A 149 -5.72 -8.65 -10.20
C TYR A 149 -6.88 -7.67 -10.11
N LEU A 150 -6.75 -6.49 -10.69
CA LEU A 150 -7.70 -5.40 -10.55
C LEU A 150 -8.63 -5.34 -11.77
N TYR A 151 -9.93 -5.24 -11.51
CA TYR A 151 -10.98 -5.18 -12.51
C TYR A 151 -11.80 -3.92 -12.33
N SER A 152 -12.15 -3.24 -13.42
CA SER A 152 -13.07 -2.11 -13.44
C SER A 152 -14.13 -2.31 -14.51
N GLY A 153 -15.41 -2.08 -14.18
CA GLY A 153 -16.53 -2.33 -15.10
C GLY A 153 -16.61 -3.77 -15.63
N GLY A 154 -16.11 -4.76 -14.85
CA GLY A 154 -16.07 -6.16 -15.25
C GLY A 154 -14.91 -6.52 -16.19
N LYS A 155 -14.06 -5.58 -16.56
CA LYS A 155 -12.89 -5.79 -17.43
C LYS A 155 -11.61 -5.80 -16.62
N ASP A 156 -10.67 -6.63 -17.02
CA ASP A 156 -9.31 -6.63 -16.47
C ASP A 156 -8.61 -5.32 -16.84
N THR A 157 -8.17 -4.57 -15.84
CA THR A 157 -7.45 -3.30 -16.01
C THR A 157 -6.01 -3.47 -16.45
N LEU A 158 -5.51 -4.70 -16.43
CA LEU A 158 -4.10 -5.06 -16.57
C LEU A 158 -3.21 -4.55 -15.41
N PHE A 159 -3.76 -3.84 -14.44
CA PHE A 159 -3.04 -3.46 -13.23
C PHE A 159 -3.14 -4.55 -12.15
N ARG A 160 -2.07 -4.69 -11.41
CA ARG A 160 -1.89 -5.69 -10.35
C ARG A 160 -1.29 -5.03 -9.11
N ILE A 161 -1.66 -5.52 -7.93
CA ILE A 161 -0.91 -5.33 -6.71
C ILE A 161 -0.22 -6.66 -6.44
N HIS A 162 1.13 -6.67 -6.40
CA HIS A 162 1.85 -7.93 -6.30
C HIS A 162 3.15 -7.79 -5.49
N GLY A 163 3.77 -8.91 -5.18
CA GLY A 163 5.07 -8.95 -4.54
C GLY A 163 6.20 -8.53 -5.47
N THR A 164 7.44 -8.61 -5.00
CA THR A 164 8.60 -8.30 -5.82
C THR A 164 9.82 -9.14 -5.44
N ASN A 165 10.70 -9.36 -6.39
CA ASN A 165 12.06 -9.85 -6.17
C ASN A 165 13.09 -8.71 -6.11
N GLN A 166 12.62 -7.45 -6.06
CA GLN A 166 13.44 -6.23 -6.03
C GLN A 166 12.97 -5.30 -4.89
N PRO A 167 13.08 -5.72 -3.62
CA PRO A 167 12.57 -4.95 -2.47
C PRO A 167 13.30 -3.61 -2.26
N GLU A 168 14.49 -3.43 -2.85
CA GLU A 168 15.28 -2.20 -2.79
C GLU A 168 14.57 -1.00 -3.43
N TYR A 169 13.58 -1.23 -4.31
CA TYR A 169 12.81 -0.15 -4.95
C TYR A 169 11.56 0.27 -4.18
N ILE A 170 11.29 -0.30 -3.01
CA ILE A 170 10.14 0.16 -2.19
C ILE A 170 10.34 1.62 -1.79
N GLY A 171 9.36 2.45 -2.11
CA GLY A 171 9.39 3.91 -1.95
C GLY A 171 9.86 4.67 -3.19
N ALA A 172 10.07 3.97 -4.32
CA ALA A 172 10.52 4.59 -5.57
C ALA A 172 9.52 4.37 -6.71
N SER A 173 9.62 5.21 -7.73
CA SER A 173 8.99 4.99 -9.03
C SER A 173 9.95 4.26 -9.96
N ILE A 174 9.41 3.38 -10.81
CA ILE A 174 10.17 2.60 -11.78
C ILE A 174 9.50 2.63 -13.15
N SER A 175 10.28 2.40 -14.21
CA SER A 175 9.82 2.55 -15.60
C SER A 175 8.85 1.50 -16.11
N SER A 176 8.42 0.54 -15.27
CA SER A 176 7.46 -0.48 -15.73
C SER A 176 6.60 -1.02 -14.62
N GLY A 177 5.39 -1.32 -14.99
CA GLY A 177 4.55 -2.26 -14.30
C GLY A 177 3.58 -1.67 -13.32
N CYS A 178 3.20 -2.56 -12.47
CA CYS A 178 2.10 -2.45 -11.54
C CYS A 178 2.53 -1.86 -10.20
N ILE A 179 1.72 -2.05 -9.20
CA ILE A 179 1.97 -1.66 -7.82
C ILE A 179 2.68 -2.83 -7.13
N ARG A 180 3.92 -2.61 -6.70
CA ARG A 180 4.75 -3.66 -6.08
C ARG A 180 4.88 -3.44 -4.58
N MET A 181 4.86 -4.53 -3.84
CA MET A 181 5.05 -4.58 -2.39
C MET A 181 6.19 -5.54 -2.06
N THR A 182 6.73 -5.49 -0.85
CA THR A 182 7.57 -6.59 -0.38
C THR A 182 6.76 -7.89 -0.38
N ASN A 183 7.43 -9.03 -0.47
CA ASN A 183 6.74 -10.33 -0.43
C ASN A 183 6.01 -10.55 0.89
N GLU A 184 6.58 -10.08 1.99
CA GLU A 184 6.01 -10.17 3.32
C GLU A 184 4.74 -9.32 3.45
N ASP A 185 4.75 -8.10 2.91
CA ASP A 185 3.62 -7.19 3.00
C ASP A 185 2.48 -7.58 2.08
N VAL A 186 2.78 -8.09 0.88
CA VAL A 186 1.72 -8.56 -0.01
C VAL A 186 1.06 -9.85 0.49
N ILE A 187 1.78 -10.71 1.22
CA ILE A 187 1.17 -11.87 1.91
C ILE A 187 0.17 -11.38 2.96
N ASP A 188 0.57 -10.42 3.80
CA ASP A 188 -0.29 -9.85 4.82
C ASP A 188 -1.55 -9.18 4.20
N LEU A 189 -1.38 -8.36 3.16
CA LEU A 189 -2.51 -7.74 2.47
C LEU A 189 -3.42 -8.79 1.81
N TYR A 190 -2.84 -9.77 1.14
CA TYR A 190 -3.57 -10.84 0.47
C TYR A 190 -4.48 -11.62 1.42
N ASP A 191 -4.02 -11.90 2.63
CA ASP A 191 -4.80 -12.64 3.62
C ASP A 191 -5.95 -11.80 4.21
N ARG A 192 -5.85 -10.46 4.18
CA ARG A 192 -6.88 -9.53 4.66
C ARG A 192 -8.00 -9.26 3.65
N VAL A 193 -7.74 -9.39 2.35
CA VAL A 193 -8.67 -8.96 1.31
C VAL A 193 -9.33 -10.16 0.59
N GLY A 194 -10.60 -9.97 0.23
CA GLY A 194 -11.38 -10.93 -0.55
C GLY A 194 -11.59 -10.49 -2.00
N LEU A 195 -12.19 -11.37 -2.80
CA LEU A 195 -12.72 -10.99 -4.11
C LEU A 195 -13.81 -9.93 -3.91
N GLY A 196 -13.86 -8.95 -4.80
CA GLY A 196 -14.77 -7.81 -4.71
C GLY A 196 -14.28 -6.67 -3.81
N THR A 197 -13.16 -6.83 -3.07
CA THR A 197 -12.56 -5.72 -2.31
C THR A 197 -12.36 -4.51 -3.22
N VAL A 198 -12.88 -3.36 -2.77
CA VAL A 198 -12.77 -2.09 -3.50
C VAL A 198 -11.33 -1.57 -3.41
N VAL A 199 -10.79 -1.17 -4.54
CA VAL A 199 -9.47 -0.55 -4.67
C VAL A 199 -9.66 0.83 -5.27
N VAL A 200 -9.28 1.86 -4.52
CA VAL A 200 -9.28 3.26 -4.96
C VAL A 200 -7.83 3.63 -5.26
N VAL A 201 -7.55 3.98 -6.51
CA VAL A 201 -6.27 4.53 -6.92
C VAL A 201 -6.44 6.03 -7.04
N LEU A 202 -5.71 6.78 -6.22
CA LEU A 202 -5.81 8.24 -6.17
C LEU A 202 -5.28 8.86 -7.46
N ASP A 203 -5.85 10.00 -7.83
CA ASP A 203 -5.37 10.75 -8.98
C ASP A 203 -3.93 11.24 -8.70
N PRO A 204 -2.94 10.84 -9.50
CA PRO A 204 -1.61 11.40 -9.46
C PRO A 204 -1.68 12.91 -9.68
N LYS A 205 -0.90 13.70 -8.97
CA LYS A 205 -0.90 15.18 -8.92
C LYS A 205 -1.85 15.81 -7.90
N HIS A 206 -2.64 15.00 -7.18
CA HIS A 206 -3.55 15.48 -6.15
C HIS A 206 -3.39 14.69 -4.84
N GLY A 207 -2.21 14.13 -4.57
CA GLY A 207 -1.93 13.17 -3.50
C GLY A 207 -2.60 13.47 -2.15
N ASP A 208 -2.50 14.70 -1.67
CA ASP A 208 -3.16 15.17 -0.45
C ASP A 208 -4.48 15.91 -0.70
N SER A 209 -4.91 16.03 -1.95
CA SER A 209 -6.21 16.61 -2.23
C SER A 209 -7.30 15.73 -1.64
N PRO A 210 -8.23 16.27 -0.82
CA PRO A 210 -9.33 15.46 -0.33
C PRO A 210 -10.05 14.86 -1.53
N PHE A 211 -9.93 13.53 -1.68
CA PHE A 211 -10.55 12.77 -2.75
C PHE A 211 -11.96 13.27 -2.96
N ASN A 212 -12.25 13.73 -4.17
CA ASN A 212 -13.55 14.31 -4.48
C ASN A 212 -14.60 13.21 -4.31
N SER A 213 -15.31 13.24 -3.19
CA SER A 213 -16.30 12.22 -2.77
C SER A 213 -17.39 11.95 -3.82
N LYS A 214 -17.50 12.82 -4.83
CA LYS A 214 -18.38 12.60 -5.99
C LYS A 214 -17.95 11.42 -6.85
N MET A 215 -16.66 11.11 -6.97
CA MET A 215 -16.19 9.95 -7.74
C MET A 215 -16.45 8.62 -7.04
N ALA A 216 -16.33 8.58 -5.72
CA ALA A 216 -16.60 7.36 -4.95
C ALA A 216 -18.08 6.95 -4.95
N LEU A 217 -19.01 7.93 -5.14
CA LEU A 217 -20.45 7.71 -5.16
C LEU A 217 -21.02 7.56 -6.59
N GLN A 218 -20.30 7.96 -7.62
CA GLN A 218 -20.74 7.90 -9.03
C GLN A 218 -20.23 6.68 -9.79
N GLY A 219 -19.60 5.70 -9.15
CA GLY A 219 -19.19 4.42 -9.75
C GLY A 219 -20.33 3.51 -10.18
N GLY A 220 -21.55 4.04 -10.39
CA GLY A 220 -22.73 3.35 -10.90
C GLY A 220 -23.30 3.92 -12.21
N GLY A 221 -22.64 4.85 -12.85
CA GLY A 221 -23.21 5.45 -14.07
C GLY A 221 -22.16 5.86 -15.09
N ASN A 222 -22.17 5.17 -16.22
CA ASN A 222 -21.62 5.54 -17.52
C ASN A 222 -20.25 6.22 -17.55
N ASN A 223 -19.20 5.45 -17.88
CA ASN A 223 -18.23 5.94 -18.85
C ASN A 223 -17.83 4.82 -19.79
N SER A 224 -18.29 4.99 -21.03
CA SER A 224 -17.84 4.30 -22.23
C SER A 224 -16.37 4.64 -22.47
N PHE A 225 -15.52 3.63 -22.44
CA PHE A 225 -14.32 3.55 -23.27
C PHE A 225 -14.12 2.10 -23.67
#